data_a6ecc1a46eff6e7c3fb563ca5bd3b315
#
_entry.id   a6ecc1a46eff6e7c3fb563ca5bd3b315
#
_cell.length_a   1.000
_cell.length_b   1.000
_cell.length_c   1.000
_cell.angle_alpha   90.00
_cell.angle_beta   90.00
_cell.angle_gamma   90.00
#
_symmetry.space_group_name_H-M   'P 1'
#
loop_
_entity.id
_entity.type
_entity.pdbx_description
1 polymer ?
#
loop_
_entity_poly.entity_id
_entity_poly.type
_entity_poly.pdbx_seq_one_letter_code
_entity_poly.pdbx_strand_id
1 'polypeptide(L)'
;MSLLHQDNSRDIDDAARGDEYTRGSGYVGWASVVATVLVVFAVAVYVLLTQKPPVASGEIVQVWAYPNHVVTSGLDASGAPMPRKSFDQVLVFARIKLRNQSKIPLVLEDVLANLKQSDGILSISAGSTGQYDEVFLAYPELAALHSNALSPHATIEPEQNVEGTAFWIFLLSRQEWEARKDLNFTFKFQYQDNLVLTPHTAVKAFPQ
;
A
#
# COMPACT_ATOMS: atom_id res chain seq x y z
N MET A 1 44.90 -81.99 -36.63
CA MET A 1 44.73 -81.09 -35.51
C MET A 1 43.77 -80.01 -35.90
N SER A 2 42.72 -80.06 -35.30
CA SER A 2 41.56 -79.23 -35.19
C SER A 2 41.84 -77.72 -35.33
N LEU A 3 40.96 -76.97 -35.95
CA LEU A 3 40.55 -75.65 -35.48
C LEU A 3 39.30 -75.19 -36.23
N LEU A 4 38.34 -75.17 -35.53
CA LEU A 4 37.10 -74.39 -35.36
C LEU A 4 36.94 -73.19 -36.32
N HIS A 5 35.91 -73.30 -37.10
CA HIS A 5 35.33 -72.20 -37.87
C HIS A 5 34.22 -71.64 -36.96
N GLN A 6 34.35 -70.43 -36.53
CA GLN A 6 33.37 -69.72 -35.73
C GLN A 6 32.54 -68.79 -36.63
N ASP A 7 31.32 -69.21 -36.79
CA ASP A 7 30.31 -68.62 -37.65
C ASP A 7 29.88 -67.28 -37.04
N ASN A 8 30.03 -66.18 -37.79
CA ASN A 8 29.72 -64.83 -37.43
C ASN A 8 28.46 -64.37 -38.17
N SER A 9 27.31 -64.94 -37.78
CA SER A 9 26.01 -64.63 -38.39
C SER A 9 25.03 -64.15 -37.36
N ARG A 10 25.41 -63.10 -36.54
CA ARG A 10 24.50 -62.49 -35.57
C ARG A 10 24.40 -60.96 -35.59
N ASP A 11 24.90 -60.28 -36.63
CA ASP A 11 24.94 -58.81 -36.69
C ASP A 11 24.01 -58.14 -37.71
N ILE A 12 22.96 -58.84 -38.22
CA ILE A 12 22.09 -58.24 -39.25
C ILE A 12 20.66 -57.95 -38.75
N ASP A 13 20.25 -58.44 -37.59
CA ASP A 13 18.86 -58.27 -37.10
C ASP A 13 18.61 -57.07 -36.17
N ASP A 14 19.64 -56.34 -35.74
CA ASP A 14 19.47 -55.17 -34.86
C ASP A 14 19.31 -53.84 -35.58
N ALA A 15 19.51 -53.78 -36.92
CA ALA A 15 19.33 -52.54 -37.66
C ALA A 15 17.90 -52.24 -38.11
N ALA A 16 16.95 -53.17 -37.93
CA ALA A 16 15.57 -53.03 -38.38
C ALA A 16 14.59 -52.58 -37.28
N ARG A 17 15.06 -52.36 -36.03
CA ARG A 17 14.19 -51.96 -34.92
C ARG A 17 14.24 -50.45 -34.57
N GLY A 18 14.99 -49.65 -35.32
CA GLY A 18 15.19 -48.22 -35.03
C GLY A 18 14.11 -47.29 -35.55
N ASP A 19 13.22 -47.69 -36.45
CA ASP A 19 12.37 -46.74 -37.17
C ASP A 19 10.89 -46.71 -36.76
N GLU A 20 10.45 -47.49 -35.75
CA GLU A 20 9.04 -47.49 -35.32
C GLU A 20 8.70 -46.42 -34.25
N TYR A 21 9.69 -45.73 -33.65
CA TYR A 21 9.42 -44.72 -32.60
C TYR A 21 9.15 -43.31 -33.10
N THR A 22 9.34 -43.04 -34.40
CA THR A 22 9.21 -41.68 -34.94
C THR A 22 7.87 -41.35 -35.57
N ARG A 23 6.93 -42.29 -35.67
CA ARG A 23 5.62 -42.04 -36.32
C ARG A 23 4.49 -41.63 -35.38
N GLY A 24 4.73 -41.61 -34.06
CA GLY A 24 3.74 -41.22 -33.04
C GLY A 24 3.93 -39.83 -32.46
N SER A 25 5.01 -39.06 -32.82
CA SER A 25 5.44 -37.84 -32.14
C SER A 25 4.53 -36.61 -32.37
N GLY A 26 3.78 -36.56 -33.46
CA GLY A 26 2.95 -35.40 -33.78
C GLY A 26 1.77 -35.20 -32.83
N TYR A 27 1.11 -36.30 -32.40
CA TYR A 27 -0.04 -36.21 -31.49
C TYR A 27 0.35 -35.91 -30.04
N VAL A 28 1.47 -36.45 -29.57
CA VAL A 28 1.96 -36.21 -28.19
C VAL A 28 2.41 -34.74 -28.04
N GLY A 29 3.06 -34.17 -29.05
CA GLY A 29 3.44 -32.75 -29.07
C GLY A 29 2.21 -31.82 -29.04
N TRP A 30 1.20 -32.12 -29.83
CA TRP A 30 -0.07 -31.34 -29.83
C TRP A 30 -0.84 -31.48 -28.52
N ALA A 31 -0.92 -32.67 -27.95
CA ALA A 31 -1.59 -32.91 -26.67
C ALA A 31 -0.89 -32.16 -25.53
N SER A 32 0.44 -32.09 -25.52
CA SER A 32 1.17 -31.34 -24.49
C SER A 32 0.94 -29.84 -24.60
N VAL A 33 0.90 -29.26 -25.81
CA VAL A 33 0.59 -27.84 -26.03
C VAL A 33 -0.83 -27.52 -25.58
N VAL A 34 -1.82 -28.34 -25.95
CA VAL A 34 -3.21 -28.13 -25.52
C VAL A 34 -3.34 -28.22 -24.01
N ALA A 35 -2.68 -29.22 -23.37
CA ALA A 35 -2.68 -29.34 -21.89
C ALA A 35 -2.05 -28.14 -21.23
N THR A 36 -0.94 -27.62 -21.74
CA THR A 36 -0.27 -26.41 -21.21
C THR A 36 -1.17 -25.19 -21.32
N VAL A 37 -1.83 -24.98 -22.47
CA VAL A 37 -2.77 -23.87 -22.66
C VAL A 37 -3.95 -23.97 -21.69
N LEU A 38 -4.52 -25.15 -21.48
CA LEU A 38 -5.61 -25.37 -20.53
C LEU A 38 -5.16 -25.08 -19.10
N VAL A 39 -3.98 -25.50 -18.68
CA VAL A 39 -3.45 -25.20 -17.35
C VAL A 39 -3.23 -23.70 -17.17
N VAL A 40 -2.62 -23.03 -18.14
CA VAL A 40 -2.44 -21.57 -18.07
C VAL A 40 -3.78 -20.83 -18.01
N PHE A 41 -4.74 -21.26 -18.82
CA PHE A 41 -6.10 -20.70 -18.79
C PHE A 41 -6.79 -20.94 -17.45
N ALA A 42 -6.72 -22.16 -16.91
CA ALA A 42 -7.29 -22.50 -15.61
C ALA A 42 -6.66 -21.66 -14.46
N VAL A 43 -5.33 -21.48 -14.50
CA VAL A 43 -4.62 -20.64 -13.54
C VAL A 43 -5.05 -19.17 -13.70
N ALA A 44 -5.14 -18.67 -14.93
CA ALA A 44 -5.59 -17.28 -15.17
C ALA A 44 -7.02 -17.06 -14.66
N VAL A 45 -7.94 -17.97 -14.98
CA VAL A 45 -9.32 -17.94 -14.47
C VAL A 45 -9.36 -18.04 -12.94
N TYR A 46 -8.58 -18.93 -12.34
CA TYR A 46 -8.48 -19.05 -10.88
C TYR A 46 -7.98 -17.73 -10.24
N VAL A 47 -6.92 -17.13 -10.79
CA VAL A 47 -6.40 -15.84 -10.29
C VAL A 47 -7.46 -14.74 -10.42
N LEU A 48 -8.14 -14.64 -11.56
CA LEU A 48 -9.20 -13.64 -11.76
C LEU A 48 -10.40 -13.83 -10.83
N LEU A 49 -10.79 -15.08 -10.55
CA LEU A 49 -11.91 -15.39 -9.64
C LEU A 49 -11.52 -15.24 -8.15
N THR A 50 -10.24 -15.39 -7.83
CA THR A 50 -9.76 -15.27 -6.43
C THR A 50 -9.37 -13.83 -6.07
N GLN A 51 -9.16 -12.95 -7.04
CA GLN A 51 -8.95 -11.53 -6.78
C GLN A 51 -10.26 -10.93 -6.28
N LYS A 52 -10.37 -10.77 -4.97
CA LYS A 52 -11.46 -10.01 -4.37
C LYS A 52 -11.34 -8.56 -4.85
N PRO A 53 -12.39 -7.96 -5.42
CA PRO A 53 -12.36 -6.55 -5.75
C PRO A 53 -12.05 -5.74 -4.48
N PRO A 54 -11.27 -4.67 -4.57
CA PRO A 54 -10.98 -3.85 -3.42
C PRO A 54 -12.28 -3.35 -2.79
N VAL A 55 -12.40 -3.51 -1.48
CA VAL A 55 -13.61 -3.12 -0.72
C VAL A 55 -13.77 -1.60 -0.65
N ALA A 56 -12.68 -0.88 -0.78
CA ALA A 56 -12.65 0.58 -0.79
C ALA A 56 -11.74 1.09 -1.91
N SER A 57 -12.07 2.25 -2.45
CA SER A 57 -11.20 3.04 -3.30
C SER A 57 -11.13 4.47 -2.78
N GLY A 58 -10.13 5.22 -3.19
CA GLY A 58 -10.00 6.60 -2.78
C GLY A 58 -8.90 7.33 -3.52
N GLU A 59 -8.81 8.61 -3.25
CA GLU A 59 -7.76 9.48 -3.75
C GLU A 59 -7.36 10.52 -2.70
N ILE A 60 -6.10 10.91 -2.73
CA ILE A 60 -5.60 12.06 -1.99
C ILE A 60 -5.70 13.28 -2.91
N VAL A 61 -6.68 14.13 -2.64
CA VAL A 61 -6.96 15.31 -3.47
C VAL A 61 -5.84 16.33 -3.38
N GLN A 62 -5.38 16.60 -2.14
CA GLN A 62 -4.32 17.56 -1.88
C GLN A 62 -3.68 17.28 -0.52
N VAL A 63 -2.37 17.52 -0.42
CA VAL A 63 -1.62 17.48 0.84
C VAL A 63 -0.98 18.85 1.07
N TRP A 64 -1.05 19.32 2.32
CA TRP A 64 -0.37 20.52 2.80
C TRP A 64 0.55 20.15 3.95
N ALA A 65 1.69 20.80 4.01
CA ALA A 65 2.64 20.67 5.11
C ALA A 65 2.95 22.04 5.69
N TYR A 66 2.87 22.14 7.02
CA TYR A 66 3.18 23.35 7.79
C TYR A 66 4.27 23.03 8.80
N PRO A 67 5.55 23.32 8.45
CA PRO A 67 6.66 23.21 9.39
C PRO A 67 6.52 24.31 10.46
N ASN A 68 6.64 23.92 11.73
CA ASN A 68 6.51 24.84 12.85
C ASN A 68 7.53 24.51 13.94
N HIS A 69 8.04 25.57 14.59
CA HIS A 69 8.90 25.46 15.76
C HIS A 69 8.08 25.78 17.02
N VAL A 70 7.95 24.81 17.89
CA VAL A 70 7.15 24.94 19.12
C VAL A 70 8.07 25.16 20.30
N VAL A 71 7.75 26.18 21.09
CA VAL A 71 8.41 26.45 22.37
C VAL A 71 7.36 26.29 23.47
N THR A 72 7.53 25.28 24.28
CA THR A 72 6.64 25.07 25.45
C THR A 72 7.28 25.63 26.71
N SER A 73 6.50 26.41 27.45
CA SER A 73 6.84 26.84 28.79
C SER A 73 5.63 26.52 29.68
N GLY A 74 5.87 26.05 30.86
CA GLY A 74 4.80 25.69 31.81
C GLY A 74 5.24 25.89 33.24
N LEU A 75 4.28 25.69 34.14
CA LEU A 75 4.54 25.58 35.56
C LEU A 75 4.43 24.08 35.93
N ASP A 76 5.28 23.62 36.85
CA ASP A 76 5.11 22.29 37.43
C ASP A 76 3.94 22.25 38.43
N ALA A 77 3.67 21.07 38.99
CA ALA A 77 2.62 20.89 39.97
C ALA A 77 2.80 21.74 41.27
N SER A 78 4.00 22.27 41.52
CA SER A 78 4.32 23.18 42.62
C SER A 78 4.19 24.65 42.26
N GLY A 79 3.89 24.97 40.99
CA GLY A 79 3.83 26.34 40.48
C GLY A 79 5.20 26.92 40.09
N ALA A 80 6.26 26.10 40.10
CA ALA A 80 7.57 26.54 39.67
C ALA A 80 7.71 26.49 38.12
N PRO A 81 8.46 27.45 37.50
CA PRO A 81 8.66 27.46 36.07
C PRO A 81 9.40 26.19 35.59
N MET A 82 8.78 25.45 34.68
CA MET A 82 9.48 24.32 34.01
C MET A 82 10.49 24.85 33.01
N PRO A 83 11.60 24.10 32.79
CA PRO A 83 12.55 24.42 31.72
C PRO A 83 11.83 24.53 30.36
N ARG A 84 12.12 25.59 29.64
CA ARG A 84 11.63 25.73 28.25
C ARG A 84 12.10 24.57 27.43
N LYS A 85 11.18 23.87 26.79
CA LYS A 85 11.46 22.85 25.78
C LYS A 85 11.09 23.39 24.43
N SER A 86 11.97 23.25 23.47
CA SER A 86 11.69 23.58 22.07
C SER A 86 11.88 22.36 21.19
N PHE A 87 11.02 22.19 20.23
CA PHE A 87 11.09 21.10 19.25
C PHE A 87 10.48 21.56 17.93
N ASP A 88 10.98 20.97 16.87
CA ASP A 88 10.45 21.16 15.53
C ASP A 88 9.37 20.12 15.26
N GLN A 89 8.33 20.54 14.57
CA GLN A 89 7.26 19.67 14.12
C GLN A 89 6.76 20.08 12.74
N VAL A 90 6.20 19.13 12.02
CA VAL A 90 5.52 19.40 10.75
C VAL A 90 4.08 18.91 10.87
N LEU A 91 3.14 19.83 10.76
CA LEU A 91 1.73 19.47 10.65
C LEU A 91 1.43 19.17 9.18
N VAL A 92 0.87 17.99 8.93
CA VAL A 92 0.50 17.54 7.58
C VAL A 92 -1.02 17.40 7.53
N PHE A 93 -1.64 18.03 6.56
CA PHE A 93 -3.08 17.94 6.30
C PHE A 93 -3.29 17.29 4.94
N ALA A 94 -4.20 16.34 4.84
CA ALA A 94 -4.56 15.75 3.57
C ALA A 94 -6.09 15.78 3.40
N ARG A 95 -6.54 16.31 2.26
CA ARG A 95 -7.92 16.19 1.82
C ARG A 95 -8.07 14.88 1.06
N ILE A 96 -8.99 14.07 1.51
CA ILE A 96 -9.14 12.66 1.13
C ILE A 96 -10.56 12.44 0.65
N LYS A 97 -10.70 11.70 -0.45
CA LYS A 97 -11.96 11.12 -0.88
C LYS A 97 -11.89 9.62 -0.78
N LEU A 98 -12.85 9.01 -0.12
CA LEU A 98 -12.99 7.55 -0.01
C LEU A 98 -14.33 7.12 -0.55
N ARG A 99 -14.38 5.98 -1.19
CA ARG A 99 -15.59 5.32 -1.65
C ARG A 99 -15.64 3.89 -1.15
N ASN A 100 -16.72 3.54 -0.49
CA ASN A 100 -17.03 2.15 -0.20
C ASN A 100 -17.55 1.47 -1.46
N GLN A 101 -16.82 0.48 -1.97
CA GLN A 101 -17.20 -0.31 -3.16
C GLN A 101 -17.86 -1.63 -2.78
N SER A 102 -17.96 -1.91 -1.49
CA SER A 102 -18.56 -3.14 -0.98
C SER A 102 -20.07 -2.97 -0.76
N LYS A 103 -20.75 -4.10 -0.54
CA LYS A 103 -22.18 -4.14 -0.19
C LYS A 103 -22.45 -4.06 1.32
N ILE A 104 -21.40 -3.89 2.11
CA ILE A 104 -21.49 -3.80 3.57
C ILE A 104 -20.88 -2.49 4.05
N PRO A 105 -21.32 -1.94 5.19
CA PRO A 105 -20.69 -0.78 5.79
C PRO A 105 -19.22 -1.04 6.10
N LEU A 106 -18.35 -0.06 5.85
CA LEU A 106 -16.94 -0.07 6.22
C LEU A 106 -16.71 0.85 7.40
N VAL A 107 -16.10 0.34 8.44
CA VAL A 107 -15.67 1.13 9.59
C VAL A 107 -14.20 1.49 9.43
N LEU A 108 -13.91 2.78 9.33
CA LEU A 108 -12.53 3.29 9.27
C LEU A 108 -11.93 3.20 10.67
N GLU A 109 -10.98 2.29 10.88
CA GLU A 109 -10.33 2.10 12.18
C GLU A 109 -9.27 3.18 12.44
N ASP A 110 -8.39 3.40 11.47
CA ASP A 110 -7.28 4.35 11.60
C ASP A 110 -6.82 4.83 10.22
N VAL A 111 -6.15 5.98 10.19
CA VAL A 111 -5.48 6.51 9.01
C VAL A 111 -4.02 6.82 9.36
N LEU A 112 -3.12 6.03 8.82
CA LEU A 112 -1.69 6.21 9.02
C LEU A 112 -1.08 7.05 7.90
N ALA A 113 -0.27 8.04 8.25
CA ALA A 113 0.66 8.66 7.31
C ALA A 113 2.03 8.00 7.46
N ASN A 114 2.55 7.47 6.36
CA ASN A 114 3.84 6.79 6.31
C ASN A 114 4.83 7.67 5.55
N LEU A 115 5.79 8.20 6.27
CA LEU A 115 6.87 9.03 5.74
C LEU A 115 8.10 8.17 5.54
N LYS A 116 8.52 7.98 4.29
CA LYS A 116 9.74 7.24 3.96
C LYS A 116 10.95 8.18 4.00
N GLN A 117 11.89 7.87 4.87
CA GLN A 117 13.17 8.57 5.02
C GLN A 117 14.33 7.69 4.54
N SER A 118 15.57 8.17 4.71
CA SER A 118 16.78 7.40 4.34
C SER A 118 17.01 6.19 5.24
N ASP A 119 16.62 6.29 6.48
CA ASP A 119 16.85 5.35 7.59
C ASP A 119 15.66 4.46 7.91
N GLY A 120 14.49 4.73 7.30
CA GLY A 120 13.31 3.91 7.54
C GLY A 120 11.99 4.54 7.14
N ILE A 121 10.92 3.99 7.68
CA ILE A 121 9.55 4.50 7.51
C ILE A 121 9.04 4.95 8.87
N LEU A 122 8.66 6.22 8.97
CA LEU A 122 7.98 6.78 10.13
C LEU A 122 6.47 6.76 9.86
N SER A 123 5.72 5.99 10.66
CA SER A 123 4.26 5.87 10.53
C SER A 123 3.59 6.52 11.73
N ILE A 124 2.63 7.41 11.47
CA ILE A 124 1.90 8.16 12.49
C ILE A 124 0.40 8.06 12.21
N SER A 125 -0.39 7.81 13.25
CA SER A 125 -1.86 7.83 13.17
C SER A 125 -2.40 9.25 13.05
N ALA A 126 -3.51 9.41 12.34
CA ALA A 126 -4.21 10.68 12.24
C ALA A 126 -4.68 11.16 13.62
N GLY A 127 -4.68 12.46 13.80
CA GLY A 127 -5.26 13.07 14.99
C GLY A 127 -6.78 12.85 15.07
N SER A 128 -7.29 12.83 16.30
CA SER A 128 -8.72 12.72 16.56
C SER A 128 -9.48 13.98 16.12
N THR A 129 -10.81 13.89 16.02
CA THR A 129 -11.66 15.05 15.69
C THR A 129 -11.50 16.19 16.68
N GLY A 130 -11.40 15.91 17.99
CA GLY A 130 -11.17 16.94 18.99
C GLY A 130 -9.82 17.65 18.81
N GLN A 131 -8.76 16.90 18.54
CA GLN A 131 -7.44 17.48 18.22
C GLN A 131 -7.44 18.29 16.91
N TYR A 132 -8.27 17.89 15.95
CA TYR A 132 -8.43 18.63 14.70
C TYR A 132 -8.89 20.08 14.96
N ASP A 133 -9.92 20.25 15.74
CA ASP A 133 -10.43 21.59 16.08
C ASP A 133 -9.43 22.38 16.94
N GLU A 134 -8.76 21.73 17.89
CA GLU A 134 -7.72 22.35 18.71
C GLU A 134 -6.54 22.88 17.88
N VAL A 135 -6.14 22.18 16.83
CA VAL A 135 -5.06 22.63 15.93
C VAL A 135 -5.44 23.96 15.26
N PHE A 136 -6.68 24.12 14.78
CA PHE A 136 -7.09 25.36 14.14
C PHE A 136 -7.30 26.51 15.13
N LEU A 137 -7.59 26.21 16.39
CA LEU A 137 -7.58 27.21 17.47
C LEU A 137 -6.15 27.66 17.81
N ALA A 138 -5.20 26.73 17.82
CA ALA A 138 -3.80 27.01 18.09
C ALA A 138 -3.08 27.72 16.94
N TYR A 139 -3.51 27.45 15.70
CA TYR A 139 -2.91 27.98 14.47
C TYR A 139 -3.98 28.61 13.56
N PRO A 140 -4.45 29.84 13.89
CA PRO A 140 -5.52 30.51 13.14
C PRO A 140 -5.17 30.74 11.65
N GLU A 141 -3.89 30.84 11.32
CA GLU A 141 -3.40 30.97 9.94
C GLU A 141 -3.76 29.75 9.08
N LEU A 142 -4.00 28.60 9.69
CA LEU A 142 -4.42 27.36 8.99
C LEU A 142 -5.93 27.30 8.73
N ALA A 143 -6.71 28.29 9.17
CA ALA A 143 -8.17 28.28 9.08
C ALA A 143 -8.70 28.03 7.66
N ALA A 144 -7.95 28.41 6.61
CA ALA A 144 -8.29 28.15 5.22
C ALA A 144 -8.27 26.64 4.86
N LEU A 145 -7.62 25.80 5.67
CA LEU A 145 -7.59 24.34 5.49
C LEU A 145 -8.70 23.64 6.26
N HIS A 146 -9.41 24.36 7.14
CA HIS A 146 -10.49 23.79 7.95
C HIS A 146 -11.62 23.30 7.05
N SER A 147 -11.99 22.04 7.19
CA SER A 147 -13.09 21.39 6.47
C SER A 147 -13.65 20.26 7.32
N ASN A 148 -14.54 19.46 6.78
CA ASN A 148 -15.02 18.28 7.50
C ASN A 148 -13.85 17.36 7.88
N ALA A 149 -13.71 17.06 9.17
CA ALA A 149 -12.72 16.11 9.65
C ALA A 149 -13.06 14.69 9.16
N LEU A 150 -12.07 14.00 8.60
CA LEU A 150 -12.18 12.56 8.39
C LEU A 150 -11.88 11.85 9.72
N SER A 151 -12.94 11.50 10.43
CA SER A 151 -12.82 10.93 11.76
C SER A 151 -12.43 9.46 11.71
N PRO A 152 -11.46 8.99 12.52
CA PRO A 152 -11.35 7.59 12.89
C PRO A 152 -12.68 7.08 13.45
N HIS A 153 -12.98 5.80 13.20
CA HIS A 153 -14.24 5.13 13.55
C HIS A 153 -15.49 5.61 12.78
N ALA A 154 -15.32 6.45 11.76
CA ALA A 154 -16.42 6.78 10.85
C ALA A 154 -16.89 5.54 10.09
N THR A 155 -18.21 5.38 10.00
CA THR A 155 -18.84 4.34 9.17
C THR A 155 -19.11 4.92 7.79
N ILE A 156 -18.69 4.20 6.75
CA ILE A 156 -18.93 4.53 5.34
C ILE A 156 -19.94 3.52 4.81
N GLU A 157 -21.15 3.98 4.53
CA GLU A 157 -22.22 3.12 4.03
C GLU A 157 -21.88 2.52 2.65
N PRO A 158 -22.52 1.40 2.25
CA PRO A 158 -22.34 0.81 0.93
C PRO A 158 -22.49 1.85 -0.19
N GLU A 159 -21.56 1.83 -1.15
CA GLU A 159 -21.52 2.74 -2.30
C GLU A 159 -21.39 4.23 -1.97
N GLN A 160 -21.28 4.60 -0.69
CA GLN A 160 -21.12 5.97 -0.25
C GLN A 160 -19.75 6.53 -0.59
N ASN A 161 -19.73 7.81 -0.95
CA ASN A 161 -18.52 8.63 -1.05
C ASN A 161 -18.42 9.53 0.20
N VAL A 162 -17.26 9.54 0.82
CA VAL A 162 -16.95 10.41 1.95
C VAL A 162 -15.75 11.27 1.57
N GLU A 163 -15.86 12.57 1.80
CA GLU A 163 -14.75 13.51 1.64
C GLU A 163 -14.48 14.19 2.99
N GLY A 164 -13.22 14.23 3.39
CA GLY A 164 -12.80 14.87 4.62
C GLY A 164 -11.32 15.19 4.63
N THR A 165 -10.90 15.94 5.65
CA THR A 165 -9.50 16.26 5.90
C THR A 165 -9.04 15.52 7.15
N ALA A 166 -7.91 14.84 7.05
CA ALA A 166 -7.19 14.28 8.19
C ALA A 166 -5.86 15.03 8.38
N PHE A 167 -5.33 14.99 9.61
CA PHE A 167 -4.06 15.64 9.92
C PHE A 167 -3.15 14.75 10.75
N TRP A 168 -1.87 15.01 10.67
CA TRP A 168 -0.80 14.31 11.38
C TRP A 168 0.24 15.29 11.87
N ILE A 169 0.88 14.97 12.98
CA ILE A 169 1.96 15.77 13.57
C ILE A 169 3.24 14.94 13.56
N PHE A 170 4.16 15.30 12.70
CA PHE A 170 5.48 14.68 12.65
C PHE A 170 6.47 15.49 13.50
N LEU A 171 7.08 14.85 14.51
CA LEU A 171 8.13 15.47 15.34
C LEU A 171 9.47 15.37 14.60
N LEU A 172 9.67 16.26 13.65
CA LEU A 172 10.88 16.35 12.84
C LEU A 172 11.09 17.78 12.34
N SER A 173 12.31 18.09 11.99
CA SER A 173 12.67 19.38 11.45
C SER A 173 12.17 19.58 10.01
N ARG A 174 12.06 20.82 9.58
CA ARG A 174 11.77 21.15 8.19
C ARG A 174 12.75 20.50 7.22
N GLN A 175 14.04 20.44 7.57
CA GLN A 175 15.07 19.84 6.73
C GLN A 175 14.84 18.32 6.55
N GLU A 176 14.53 17.62 7.63
CA GLU A 176 14.20 16.18 7.58
C GLU A 176 12.92 15.92 6.79
N TRP A 177 11.92 16.81 6.91
CA TRP A 177 10.71 16.77 6.09
C TRP A 177 11.01 16.94 4.60
N GLU A 178 11.86 17.89 4.23
CA GLU A 178 12.24 18.15 2.85
C GLU A 178 13.08 17.00 2.26
N ALA A 179 13.89 16.33 3.09
CA ALA A 179 14.71 15.17 2.71
C ALA A 179 13.93 13.86 2.56
N ARG A 180 12.60 13.85 2.78
CA ARG A 180 11.77 12.65 2.62
C ARG A 180 11.85 12.10 1.20
N LYS A 181 11.79 10.77 1.09
CA LYS A 181 11.78 10.07 -0.19
C LYS A 181 10.38 9.85 -0.74
N ASP A 182 9.41 9.62 0.17
CA ASP A 182 8.02 9.32 -0.20
C ASP A 182 7.08 9.60 0.97
N LEU A 183 5.80 9.78 0.64
CA LEU A 183 4.71 9.93 1.59
C LEU A 183 3.50 9.17 1.05
N ASN A 184 2.99 8.22 1.82
CA ASN A 184 1.75 7.53 1.50
C ASN A 184 0.85 7.43 2.73
N PHE A 185 -0.42 7.13 2.50
CA PHE A 185 -1.43 7.04 3.53
C PHE A 185 -2.07 5.67 3.51
N THR A 186 -2.11 5.01 4.67
CA THR A 186 -2.74 3.70 4.84
C THR A 186 -4.02 3.85 5.63
N PHE A 187 -5.13 3.51 5.00
CA PHE A 187 -6.45 3.47 5.61
C PHE A 187 -6.71 2.06 6.10
N LYS A 188 -6.89 1.92 7.40
CA LYS A 188 -7.23 0.64 8.03
C LYS A 188 -8.72 0.56 8.23
N PHE A 189 -9.32 -0.50 7.73
CA PHE A 189 -10.73 -0.79 7.91
C PHE A 189 -10.90 -2.00 8.83
N GLN A 190 -11.91 -1.96 9.67
CA GLN A 190 -12.21 -3.05 10.58
C GLN A 190 -12.60 -4.30 9.78
N TYR A 191 -11.88 -5.41 10.01
CA TYR A 191 -12.09 -6.72 9.35
C TYR A 191 -11.97 -6.73 7.82
N GLN A 192 -11.32 -5.74 7.23
CA GLN A 192 -11.12 -5.63 5.78
C GLN A 192 -9.65 -5.32 5.46
N ASP A 193 -9.30 -5.50 4.19
CA ASP A 193 -7.96 -5.17 3.71
C ASP A 193 -7.69 -3.66 3.77
N ASN A 194 -6.44 -3.30 4.06
CA ASN A 194 -6.00 -1.92 4.10
C ASN A 194 -5.96 -1.32 2.68
N LEU A 195 -6.34 -0.05 2.58
CA LEU A 195 -6.17 0.74 1.36
C LEU A 195 -4.95 1.66 1.51
N VAL A 196 -4.01 1.57 0.58
CA VAL A 196 -2.84 2.46 0.55
C VAL A 196 -3.00 3.44 -0.59
N LEU A 197 -2.92 4.74 -0.29
CA LEU A 197 -3.01 5.82 -1.25
C LEU A 197 -1.75 6.66 -1.24
N THR A 198 -1.23 6.96 -2.43
CA THR A 198 -0.11 7.88 -2.61
C THR A 198 -0.64 9.17 -3.24
N PRO A 199 -0.24 10.36 -2.75
CA PRO A 199 -0.63 11.61 -3.37
C PRO A 199 -0.13 11.69 -4.82
N HIS A 200 -1.00 12.02 -5.74
CA HIS A 200 -0.64 12.30 -7.14
C HIS A 200 -0.16 13.75 -7.33
N THR A 201 -0.50 14.63 -6.39
CA THR A 201 -0.10 16.03 -6.42
C THR A 201 1.07 16.29 -5.48
N ALA A 202 1.91 17.25 -5.83
CA ALA A 202 2.98 17.67 -4.94
C ALA A 202 2.40 18.20 -3.62
N VAL A 203 3.11 17.93 -2.52
CA VAL A 203 2.78 18.47 -1.21
C VAL A 203 2.99 19.99 -1.26
N LYS A 204 1.95 20.75 -0.97
CA LYS A 204 2.03 22.20 -0.89
C LYS A 204 2.60 22.62 0.46
N ALA A 205 3.64 23.43 0.45
CA ALA A 205 4.03 24.15 1.66
C ALA A 205 2.95 25.19 1.95
N PHE A 206 2.50 25.25 3.19
CA PHE A 206 1.62 26.33 3.61
C PHE A 206 2.49 27.58 3.79
N PRO A 207 2.11 28.73 3.23
CA PRO A 207 2.88 29.95 3.38
C PRO A 207 2.93 30.33 4.86
N GLN A 208 4.14 30.61 5.31
CA GLN A 208 4.41 31.26 6.60
C GLN A 208 4.15 32.75 6.48
#